data_e40e9ea2e847e44226af5910e763a101
#
_entry.id   e40e9ea2e847e44226af5910e763a101
#
_cell.length_a   1.000
_cell.length_b   1.000
_cell.length_c   1.000
_cell.angle_alpha   90.00
_cell.angle_beta   90.00
_cell.angle_gamma   90.00
#
_symmetry.space_group_name_H-M   'P 1'
#
loop_
_entity.id
_entity.type
_entity.pdbx_description
1 polymer ?
#
loop_
_entity_poly.entity_id
_entity_poly.type
_entity_poly.pdbx_seq_one_letter_code
_entity_poly.pdbx_strand_id
1 'polypeptide(L)'
;ELGRMDEEAAVALACLFRELKTGLNKQREIVTLIAEIALREGSSPRAVLSDPELTALQSAGELDRNEKTRCIRRRLRQRRFPALLAAESSFQALRQRLKLGENLQLAPPRDFEGTRFTLTFSFERLEEVGRLRAKLDELMNHPDFKTLLTGKGTGFAEDPVL
;
A
#
# COMPACT_ATOMS: atom_id res chain seq x y z
N GLU A 1 5.97 -24.85 -1.05
CA GLU A 1 7.03 -25.08 -2.06
C GLU A 1 7.13 -23.82 -2.89
N LEU A 2 8.10 -22.97 -2.56
CA LEU A 2 8.53 -21.86 -3.41
C LEU A 2 9.02 -22.52 -4.72
N GLY A 3 8.24 -22.34 -5.79
CA GLY A 3 8.59 -22.85 -7.11
C GLY A 3 10.05 -22.50 -7.41
N ARG A 4 10.79 -23.49 -7.91
CA ARG A 4 12.19 -23.34 -8.31
C ARG A 4 12.32 -22.05 -9.11
N MET A 5 13.02 -21.06 -8.55
CA MET A 5 13.50 -19.93 -9.35
C MET A 5 14.37 -20.54 -10.42
N ASP A 6 14.04 -20.27 -11.68
CA ASP A 6 14.90 -20.65 -12.80
C ASP A 6 16.25 -19.94 -12.69
N GLU A 7 17.28 -20.52 -13.25
CA GLU A 7 18.65 -20.00 -13.20
C GLU A 7 18.73 -18.57 -13.76
N GLU A 8 17.95 -18.28 -14.78
CA GLU A 8 17.90 -16.95 -15.40
C GLU A 8 17.32 -15.89 -14.47
N ALA A 9 16.27 -16.22 -13.71
CA ALA A 9 15.71 -15.32 -12.72
C ALA A 9 16.68 -15.07 -11.55
N ALA A 10 17.40 -16.11 -11.11
CA ALA A 10 18.42 -15.98 -10.08
C ALA A 10 19.56 -15.04 -10.51
N VAL A 11 20.04 -15.18 -11.72
CA VAL A 11 21.07 -14.30 -12.30
C VAL A 11 20.57 -12.87 -12.42
N ALA A 12 19.35 -12.66 -12.91
CA ALA A 12 18.77 -11.33 -13.05
C ALA A 12 18.61 -10.63 -11.69
N LEU A 13 18.15 -11.36 -10.65
CA LEU A 13 18.07 -10.85 -9.28
C LEU A 13 19.44 -10.51 -8.70
N ALA A 14 20.45 -11.36 -8.92
CA ALA A 14 21.80 -11.10 -8.45
C ALA A 14 22.37 -9.81 -9.09
N CYS A 15 22.13 -9.60 -10.38
CA CYS A 15 22.51 -8.37 -11.07
C CYS A 15 21.79 -7.14 -10.48
N LEU A 16 20.47 -7.24 -10.28
CA LEU A 16 19.66 -6.18 -9.69
C LEU A 16 20.16 -5.81 -8.28
N PHE A 17 20.41 -6.79 -7.42
CA PHE A 17 20.86 -6.54 -6.05
C PHE A 17 22.28 -5.97 -5.97
N ARG A 18 23.16 -6.39 -6.88
CA ARG A 18 24.50 -5.83 -7.01
C ARG A 18 24.45 -4.36 -7.42
N GLU A 19 23.59 -4.01 -8.36
CA GLU A 19 23.41 -2.62 -8.83
C GLU A 19 22.81 -1.74 -7.73
N LEU A 20 21.75 -2.19 -7.07
CA LEU A 20 21.03 -1.44 -6.04
C LEU A 20 21.75 -1.43 -4.69
N LYS A 21 22.68 -2.36 -4.44
CA LYS A 21 23.37 -2.55 -3.14
C LYS A 21 22.40 -2.65 -1.96
N THR A 22 21.30 -3.36 -2.13
CA THR A 22 20.26 -3.47 -1.11
C THR A 22 20.65 -4.42 0.02
N GLY A 23 20.24 -4.09 1.26
CA GLY A 23 20.39 -4.99 2.41
C GLY A 23 19.45 -6.20 2.31
N LEU A 24 19.80 -7.28 3.05
CA LEU A 24 19.12 -8.59 3.00
C LEU A 24 17.60 -8.53 3.17
N ASN A 25 17.07 -7.69 4.05
CA ASN A 25 15.62 -7.57 4.27
C ASN A 25 14.89 -7.08 3.02
N LYS A 26 15.46 -6.09 2.33
CA LYS A 26 14.90 -5.57 1.09
C LYS A 26 15.01 -6.58 -0.05
N GLN A 27 16.12 -7.34 -0.11
CA GLN A 27 16.30 -8.42 -1.08
C GLN A 27 15.23 -9.51 -0.88
N ARG A 28 15.05 -9.98 0.35
CA ARG A 28 14.01 -10.98 0.69
C ARG A 28 12.62 -10.51 0.28
N GLU A 29 12.27 -9.27 0.62
CA GLU A 29 10.97 -8.69 0.24
C GLU A 29 10.78 -8.69 -1.28
N ILE A 30 11.77 -8.25 -2.06
CA ILE A 30 11.71 -8.22 -3.52
C ILE A 30 11.54 -9.64 -4.09
N VAL A 31 12.33 -10.61 -3.60
CA VAL A 31 12.22 -12.02 -4.02
C VAL A 31 10.83 -12.58 -3.73
N THR A 32 10.31 -12.36 -2.52
CA THR A 32 8.98 -12.82 -2.12
C THR A 32 7.90 -12.23 -3.02
N LEU A 33 7.93 -10.90 -3.24
CA LEU A 33 6.95 -10.23 -4.11
C LEU A 33 6.98 -10.78 -5.54
N ILE A 34 8.18 -10.99 -6.11
CA ILE A 34 8.33 -11.52 -7.47
C ILE A 34 7.77 -12.95 -7.55
N ALA A 35 8.10 -13.81 -6.59
CA ALA A 35 7.60 -15.19 -6.56
C ALA A 35 6.07 -15.25 -6.42
N GLU A 36 5.49 -14.43 -5.55
CA GLU A 36 4.05 -14.34 -5.33
C GLU A 36 3.31 -13.78 -6.55
N ILE A 37 3.88 -12.77 -7.24
CA ILE A 37 3.33 -12.22 -8.48
C ILE A 37 3.35 -13.30 -9.56
N ALA A 38 4.49 -13.97 -9.77
CA ALA A 38 4.65 -15.03 -10.74
C ALA A 38 3.63 -16.15 -10.53
N LEU A 39 3.46 -16.59 -9.28
CA LEU A 39 2.48 -17.63 -8.91
C LEU A 39 1.04 -17.17 -9.22
N ARG A 40 0.67 -15.95 -8.82
CA ARG A 40 -0.68 -15.42 -9.05
C ARG A 40 -1.01 -15.24 -10.53
N GLU A 41 -0.05 -14.81 -11.33
CA GLU A 41 -0.23 -14.52 -12.74
C GLU A 41 0.03 -15.73 -13.66
N GLY A 42 0.41 -16.89 -13.09
CA GLY A 42 0.78 -18.07 -13.86
C GLY A 42 2.00 -17.82 -14.78
N SER A 43 2.87 -16.91 -14.38
CA SER A 43 4.06 -16.50 -15.13
C SER A 43 5.35 -16.98 -14.45
N SER A 44 6.51 -16.76 -15.09
CA SER A 44 7.80 -17.05 -14.47
C SER A 44 8.31 -15.82 -13.66
N PRO A 45 9.14 -16.02 -12.62
CA PRO A 45 9.84 -14.93 -11.96
C PRO A 45 10.66 -14.07 -12.92
N ARG A 46 11.23 -14.67 -13.96
CA ARG A 46 11.95 -13.97 -15.03
C ARG A 46 11.04 -13.02 -15.81
N ALA A 47 9.81 -13.45 -16.13
CA ALA A 47 8.83 -12.60 -16.81
C ALA A 47 8.42 -11.39 -15.97
N VAL A 48 8.26 -11.59 -14.65
CA VAL A 48 7.99 -10.49 -13.71
C VAL A 48 9.14 -9.48 -13.69
N LEU A 49 10.40 -9.94 -13.67
CA LEU A 49 11.58 -9.08 -13.69
C LEU A 49 11.76 -8.33 -15.00
N SER A 50 11.26 -8.88 -16.11
CA SER A 50 11.31 -8.28 -17.45
C SER A 50 10.16 -7.30 -17.72
N ASP A 51 9.35 -6.96 -16.68
CA ASP A 51 8.31 -5.93 -16.77
C ASP A 51 8.91 -4.61 -17.30
N PRO A 52 8.34 -4.00 -18.35
CA PRO A 52 8.89 -2.78 -18.96
C PRO A 52 9.05 -1.63 -17.96
N GLU A 53 8.12 -1.47 -17.00
CA GLU A 53 8.21 -0.42 -15.99
C GLU A 53 9.34 -0.70 -14.98
N LEU A 54 9.55 -1.98 -14.59
CA LEU A 54 10.68 -2.33 -13.74
C LEU A 54 12.01 -2.11 -14.45
N THR A 55 12.09 -2.45 -15.73
CA THR A 55 13.28 -2.24 -16.55
C THR A 55 13.58 -0.75 -16.73
N ALA A 56 12.56 0.07 -16.96
CA ALA A 56 12.69 1.53 -17.02
C ALA A 56 13.21 2.12 -15.70
N LEU A 57 12.71 1.66 -14.57
CA LEU A 57 13.18 2.09 -13.24
C LEU A 57 14.65 1.71 -12.98
N GLN A 58 15.08 0.53 -13.44
CA GLN A 58 16.48 0.11 -13.34
C GLN A 58 17.39 1.03 -14.17
N SER A 59 16.96 1.37 -15.38
CA SER A 59 17.73 2.18 -16.34
C SER A 59 17.66 3.69 -16.07
N ALA A 60 16.79 4.16 -15.17
CA ALA A 60 16.62 5.59 -14.89
C ALA A 60 17.92 6.21 -14.34
N GLY A 61 18.59 7.04 -15.12
CA GLY A 61 19.88 7.64 -14.77
C GLY A 61 19.78 8.72 -13.67
N GLU A 62 18.65 9.40 -13.61
CA GLU A 62 18.37 10.48 -12.66
C GLU A 62 18.06 10.01 -11.23
N LEU A 63 17.70 8.74 -11.03
CA LEU A 63 17.36 8.19 -9.72
C LEU A 63 18.60 7.62 -9.03
N ASP A 64 18.77 7.96 -7.75
CA ASP A 64 19.77 7.30 -6.92
C ASP A 64 19.37 5.86 -6.57
N ARG A 65 20.31 5.08 -6.00
CA ARG A 65 20.06 3.65 -5.68
C ARG A 65 18.93 3.44 -4.67
N ASN A 66 18.79 4.34 -3.69
CA ASN A 66 17.74 4.23 -2.68
C ASN A 66 16.38 4.55 -3.28
N GLU A 67 16.32 5.55 -4.15
CA GLU A 67 15.12 5.93 -4.88
C GLU A 67 14.70 4.82 -5.85
N LYS A 68 15.64 4.27 -6.64
CA LYS A 68 15.39 3.09 -7.49
C LYS A 68 14.83 1.93 -6.67
N THR A 69 15.45 1.60 -5.55
CA THR A 69 14.99 0.52 -4.66
C THR A 69 13.58 0.79 -4.15
N ARG A 70 13.29 2.02 -3.73
CA ARG A 70 11.96 2.43 -3.25
C ARG A 70 10.91 2.32 -4.35
N CYS A 71 11.22 2.80 -5.55
CA CYS A 71 10.32 2.74 -6.70
C CYS A 71 10.05 1.31 -7.16
N ILE A 72 11.07 0.46 -7.27
CA ILE A 72 10.93 -0.96 -7.62
C ILE A 72 10.06 -1.71 -6.60
N ARG A 73 10.32 -1.55 -5.30
CA ARG A 73 9.50 -2.17 -4.25
C ARG A 73 8.05 -1.68 -4.29
N ARG A 74 7.83 -0.38 -4.50
CA ARG A 74 6.50 0.19 -4.66
C ARG A 74 5.79 -0.42 -5.87
N ARG A 75 6.45 -0.53 -7.03
CA ARG A 75 5.87 -1.13 -8.24
C ARG A 75 5.50 -2.60 -8.04
N LEU A 76 6.39 -3.39 -7.43
CA LEU A 76 6.12 -4.79 -7.12
C LEU A 76 4.93 -4.95 -6.16
N ARG A 77 4.84 -4.13 -5.10
CA ARG A 77 3.68 -4.12 -4.20
C ARG A 77 2.39 -3.74 -4.92
N GLN A 78 2.44 -2.74 -5.81
CA GLN A 78 1.30 -2.33 -6.64
C GLN A 78 0.80 -3.49 -7.49
N ARG A 79 1.71 -4.19 -8.14
CA ARG A 79 1.37 -5.34 -8.96
C ARG A 79 0.83 -6.52 -8.12
N ARG A 80 1.39 -6.73 -6.92
CA ARG A 80 0.96 -7.81 -6.03
C ARG A 80 -0.38 -7.55 -5.35
N PHE A 81 -0.64 -6.32 -4.93
CA PHE A 81 -1.79 -5.92 -4.10
C PHE A 81 -2.57 -4.75 -4.71
N PRO A 82 -3.13 -4.88 -5.93
CA PRO A 82 -3.79 -3.75 -6.60
C PRO A 82 -5.03 -3.25 -5.84
N ALA A 83 -5.81 -4.15 -5.26
CA ALA A 83 -7.01 -3.79 -4.49
C ALA A 83 -6.64 -3.01 -3.21
N LEU A 84 -5.62 -3.46 -2.48
CA LEU A 84 -5.13 -2.78 -1.28
C LEU A 84 -4.70 -1.34 -1.60
N LEU A 85 -3.97 -1.15 -2.69
CA LEU A 85 -3.52 0.20 -3.07
C LEU A 85 -4.64 1.10 -3.57
N ALA A 86 -5.62 0.54 -4.26
CA ALA A 86 -6.83 1.27 -4.62
C ALA A 86 -7.57 1.73 -3.35
N ALA A 87 -7.68 0.85 -2.34
CA ALA A 87 -8.27 1.15 -1.06
C ALA A 87 -7.47 2.23 -0.29
N GLU A 88 -6.14 2.11 -0.22
CA GLU A 88 -5.26 3.11 0.38
C GLU A 88 -5.42 4.49 -0.28
N SER A 89 -5.40 4.54 -1.62
CA SER A 89 -5.56 5.78 -2.38
C SER A 89 -6.92 6.42 -2.14
N SER A 90 -8.00 5.62 -2.17
CA SER A 90 -9.36 6.08 -1.89
C SER A 90 -9.51 6.63 -0.48
N PHE A 91 -8.91 5.95 0.50
CA PHE A 91 -8.92 6.38 1.89
C PHE A 91 -8.12 7.67 2.09
N GLN A 92 -6.97 7.83 1.46
CA GLN A 92 -6.20 9.08 1.51
C GLN A 92 -6.95 10.26 0.92
N ALA A 93 -7.60 10.08 -0.23
CA ALA A 93 -8.45 11.09 -0.84
C ALA A 93 -9.62 11.49 0.08
N LEU A 94 -10.23 10.50 0.74
CA LEU A 94 -11.29 10.73 1.72
C LEU A 94 -10.78 11.55 2.91
N ARG A 95 -9.64 11.19 3.50
CA ARG A 95 -9.04 11.93 4.63
C ARG A 95 -8.79 13.40 4.28
N GLN A 96 -8.31 13.68 3.06
CA GLN A 96 -8.10 15.05 2.60
C GLN A 96 -9.42 15.83 2.52
N ARG A 97 -10.51 15.22 2.03
CA ARG A 97 -11.83 15.87 1.98
C ARG A 97 -12.43 16.12 3.35
N LEU A 98 -12.23 15.20 4.30
CA LEU A 98 -12.73 15.31 5.66
C LEU A 98 -12.05 16.43 6.49
N LYS A 99 -10.87 16.90 6.09
CA LYS A 99 -10.14 17.99 6.77
C LYS A 99 -10.10 17.85 8.29
N LEU A 100 -9.69 16.68 8.77
CA LEU A 100 -9.78 16.30 10.19
C LEU A 100 -8.98 17.21 11.14
N GLY A 101 -7.94 17.90 10.65
CA GLY A 101 -7.02 18.67 11.48
C GLY A 101 -5.94 17.79 12.12
N GLU A 102 -5.09 18.41 12.97
CA GLU A 102 -3.93 17.73 13.55
C GLU A 102 -4.32 16.84 14.75
N ASN A 103 -5.35 17.25 15.48
CA ASN A 103 -5.75 16.59 16.73
C ASN A 103 -6.75 15.44 16.55
N LEU A 104 -7.15 15.15 15.31
CA LEU A 104 -8.10 14.08 14.98
C LEU A 104 -7.54 13.19 13.89
N GLN A 105 -7.32 11.92 14.21
CA GLN A 105 -6.78 10.94 13.28
C GLN A 105 -7.80 9.83 13.02
N LEU A 106 -8.05 9.55 11.75
CA LEU A 106 -8.83 8.41 11.30
C LEU A 106 -7.89 7.36 10.71
N ALA A 107 -7.94 6.15 11.23
CA ALA A 107 -7.16 5.00 10.75
C ALA A 107 -8.09 3.91 10.21
N PRO A 108 -7.75 3.30 9.07
CA PRO A 108 -8.49 2.17 8.54
C PRO A 108 -8.17 0.88 9.31
N PRO A 109 -8.93 -0.20 9.11
CA PRO A 109 -8.52 -1.51 9.57
C PRO A 109 -7.19 -1.92 8.95
N ARG A 110 -6.47 -2.83 9.61
CA ARG A 110 -5.19 -3.33 9.11
C ARG A 110 -5.38 -3.93 7.72
N ASP A 111 -4.51 -3.56 6.79
CA ASP A 111 -4.51 -4.01 5.39
C ASP A 111 -5.87 -3.80 4.67
N PHE A 112 -6.72 -2.94 5.21
CA PHE A 112 -8.13 -2.72 4.81
C PHE A 112 -9.01 -3.97 4.91
N GLU A 113 -8.60 -4.95 5.69
CA GLU A 113 -9.40 -6.14 5.99
C GLU A 113 -10.30 -5.88 7.22
N GLY A 114 -11.62 -6.04 7.04
CA GLY A 114 -12.60 -5.80 8.08
C GLY A 114 -13.25 -4.40 8.05
N THR A 115 -14.12 -4.15 9.02
CA THR A 115 -15.02 -2.97 9.07
C THR A 115 -14.69 -1.99 10.19
N ARG A 116 -13.65 -2.26 11.00
CA ARG A 116 -13.34 -1.46 12.18
C ARG A 116 -12.39 -0.32 11.83
N PHE A 117 -12.91 0.89 11.70
CA PHE A 117 -12.12 2.11 11.67
C PHE A 117 -11.84 2.60 13.10
N THR A 118 -10.69 3.23 13.29
CA THR A 118 -10.30 3.82 14.58
C THR A 118 -10.21 5.33 14.44
N LEU A 119 -10.88 6.04 15.35
CA LEU A 119 -10.82 7.49 15.46
C LEU A 119 -10.07 7.84 16.75
N THR A 120 -8.97 8.58 16.64
CA THR A 120 -8.12 8.97 17.77
C THR A 120 -8.12 10.47 17.92
N PHE A 121 -8.39 10.92 19.15
CA PHE A 121 -8.33 12.33 19.54
C PHE A 121 -7.09 12.58 20.41
N SER A 122 -6.39 13.68 20.13
CA SER A 122 -5.29 14.16 20.97
C SER A 122 -5.62 15.56 21.46
N PHE A 123 -5.45 15.82 22.77
CA PHE A 123 -5.70 17.14 23.38
C PHE A 123 -4.73 17.36 24.54
N GLU A 124 -4.40 18.60 24.81
CA GLU A 124 -3.56 19.02 25.92
C GLU A 124 -4.38 19.79 26.97
N ARG A 125 -5.48 20.41 26.57
CA ARG A 125 -6.32 21.25 27.40
C ARG A 125 -7.79 20.86 27.31
N LEU A 126 -8.51 21.06 28.41
CA LEU A 126 -9.94 20.73 28.49
C LEU A 126 -10.81 21.51 27.49
N GLU A 127 -10.44 22.75 27.18
CA GLU A 127 -11.17 23.58 26.21
C GLU A 127 -11.13 22.99 24.80
N GLU A 128 -10.07 22.24 24.48
CA GLU A 128 -9.93 21.57 23.19
C GLU A 128 -10.93 20.42 23.01
N VAL A 129 -11.33 19.79 24.10
CA VAL A 129 -12.32 18.70 24.07
C VAL A 129 -13.67 19.18 23.54
N GLY A 130 -14.09 20.40 23.88
CA GLY A 130 -15.30 21.00 23.33
C GLY A 130 -15.25 21.19 21.81
N ARG A 131 -14.11 21.64 21.29
CA ARG A 131 -13.86 21.78 19.84
C ARG A 131 -13.82 20.44 19.12
N LEU A 132 -13.20 19.42 19.75
CA LEU A 132 -13.16 18.05 19.20
C LEU A 132 -14.55 17.44 19.13
N ARG A 133 -15.41 17.69 20.14
CA ARG A 133 -16.81 17.26 20.10
C ARG A 133 -17.56 17.86 18.92
N ALA A 134 -17.46 19.18 18.71
CA ALA A 134 -18.08 19.84 17.57
C ALA A 134 -17.56 19.28 16.25
N LYS A 135 -16.25 19.00 16.17
CA LYS A 135 -15.65 18.40 14.99
C LYS A 135 -16.11 16.96 14.75
N LEU A 136 -16.34 16.19 15.80
CA LEU A 136 -16.92 14.86 15.70
C LEU A 136 -18.36 14.91 15.17
N ASP A 137 -19.18 15.84 15.65
CA ASP A 137 -20.55 16.02 15.19
C ASP A 137 -20.57 16.40 13.69
N GLU A 138 -19.66 17.27 13.26
CA GLU A 138 -19.46 17.62 11.85
C GLU A 138 -19.09 16.38 11.01
N LEU A 139 -18.13 15.59 11.49
CA LEU A 139 -17.66 14.37 10.83
C LEU A 139 -18.79 13.34 10.69
N MET A 140 -19.55 13.10 11.76
CA MET A 140 -20.67 12.16 11.73
C MET A 140 -21.77 12.54 10.75
N ASN A 141 -21.91 13.84 10.45
CA ASN A 141 -22.86 14.33 9.46
C ASN A 141 -22.27 14.40 8.05
N HIS A 142 -20.95 14.23 7.88
CA HIS A 142 -20.31 14.29 6.58
C HIS A 142 -20.72 13.12 5.67
N PRO A 143 -21.17 13.35 4.44
CA PRO A 143 -21.66 12.28 3.56
C PRO A 143 -20.58 11.23 3.26
N ASP A 144 -19.34 11.67 3.01
CA ASP A 144 -18.22 10.77 2.73
C ASP A 144 -17.89 9.87 3.91
N PHE A 145 -18.03 10.35 5.15
CA PHE A 145 -17.80 9.54 6.35
C PHE A 145 -18.89 8.50 6.54
N LYS A 146 -20.14 8.85 6.28
CA LYS A 146 -21.26 7.90 6.29
C LYS A 146 -21.06 6.81 5.23
N THR A 147 -20.63 7.20 4.02
CA THR A 147 -20.34 6.28 2.92
C THR A 147 -19.22 5.30 3.30
N LEU A 148 -18.17 5.79 3.95
CA LEU A 148 -17.07 4.94 4.44
C LEU A 148 -17.58 3.84 5.38
N LEU A 149 -18.45 4.17 6.33
CA LEU A 149 -18.93 3.23 7.36
C LEU A 149 -20.02 2.28 6.83
N THR A 150 -20.75 2.66 5.79
CA THR A 150 -21.81 1.84 5.22
C THR A 150 -21.36 0.92 4.08
N GLY A 151 -20.07 0.99 3.69
CA GLY A 151 -19.53 0.18 2.59
C GLY A 151 -20.07 0.52 1.19
N LYS A 152 -21.04 1.43 1.09
CA LYS A 152 -21.67 1.81 -0.19
C LYS A 152 -20.78 2.81 -0.94
N GLY A 153 -19.81 2.33 -1.71
CA GLY A 153 -19.02 3.18 -2.61
C GLY A 153 -17.50 3.16 -2.40
N THR A 154 -17.01 2.49 -1.40
CA THR A 154 -15.59 2.16 -1.29
C THR A 154 -15.45 0.71 -1.74
N GLY A 155 -14.56 0.42 -2.69
CA GLY A 155 -14.25 -0.95 -3.13
C GLY A 155 -13.57 -1.79 -2.04
N PHE A 156 -13.98 -1.61 -0.79
CA PHE A 156 -13.68 -2.47 0.34
C PHE A 156 -14.61 -3.67 0.20
N ALA A 157 -14.05 -4.79 -0.26
CA ALA A 157 -14.74 -6.01 -0.61
C ALA A 157 -15.78 -6.41 0.42
N GLU A 158 -17.00 -6.62 -0.04
CA GLU A 158 -17.88 -7.60 0.59
C GLU A 158 -17.20 -8.96 0.41
N ASP A 159 -16.65 -9.53 1.49
CA ASP A 159 -16.34 -10.95 1.50
C ASP A 159 -17.66 -11.70 1.22
N PRO A 160 -17.70 -12.56 0.18
CA PRO A 160 -18.81 -13.50 0.09
C PRO A 160 -18.68 -14.45 1.28
N VAL A 161 -19.60 -14.29 2.22
CA VAL A 161 -19.83 -15.28 3.29
C VAL A 161 -20.11 -16.62 2.62
N LEU A 162 -19.20 -17.56 2.78
CA LEU A 162 -19.44 -18.99 2.70
C LEU A 162 -19.35 -19.59 4.07
#